data_4e4958925d20548c0a3bc7558e557bfa
#
_entry.id   4e4958925d20548c0a3bc7558e557bfa
#
_cell.length_a   1.000
_cell.length_b   1.000
_cell.length_c   1.000
_cell.angle_alpha   90.00
_cell.angle_beta   90.00
_cell.angle_gamma   90.00
#
_symmetry.space_group_name_H-M   'P 1'
#
loop_
_entity.id
_entity.type
_entity.pdbx_description
1 polymer ?
#
loop_
_entity_poly.entity_id
_entity_poly.type
_entity_poly.pdbx_seq_one_letter_code
_entity_poly.pdbx_strand_id
1 'polypeptide(L)'
;MDFEFIEKFYPLFVKAGVLTIEIAFLGIVFSILIGIFCMAVKFYKLKFLSKLVDCYVELSRNTPLLIQLFFLYYGLPKLGVSMSGFACAVAGLSFLGGSYMSESFRLGFEAVRRSQIEAGLSIALSKNQLLRYVILPQAFSVALPSISANVIFLLKETSIVSIVALADLVYVAKDLIGLYYKTDEALFMLVISYLIIILPVSLALSYVEKRARHARS
;
A
#
# COMPACT_ATOMS: atom_id res chain seq x y z
N MET A 1 14.62 31.96 2.19
CA MET A 1 14.44 30.93 1.12
C MET A 1 15.14 31.41 -0.13
N ASP A 2 15.97 30.56 -0.70
CA ASP A 2 16.75 30.80 -1.91
C ASP A 2 15.97 30.25 -3.11
N PHE A 3 15.31 31.13 -3.86
CA PHE A 3 14.48 30.75 -5.00
C PHE A 3 15.31 30.26 -6.19
N GLU A 4 16.54 30.78 -6.39
CA GLU A 4 17.44 30.29 -7.45
C GLU A 4 17.82 28.84 -7.20
N PHE A 5 18.06 28.47 -5.95
CA PHE A 5 18.31 27.09 -5.56
C PHE A 5 17.11 26.20 -5.86
N ILE A 6 15.88 26.63 -5.52
CA ILE A 6 14.66 25.86 -5.81
C ILE A 6 14.50 25.68 -7.33
N GLU A 7 14.62 26.73 -8.11
CA GLU A 7 14.50 26.67 -9.58
C GLU A 7 15.55 25.75 -10.20
N LYS A 8 16.76 25.75 -9.68
CA LYS A 8 17.85 24.88 -10.16
C LYS A 8 17.57 23.40 -9.89
N PHE A 9 17.00 23.06 -8.74
CA PHE A 9 16.90 21.67 -8.27
C PHE A 9 15.49 21.07 -8.37
N TYR A 10 14.42 21.86 -8.68
CA TYR A 10 13.09 21.31 -8.85
C TYR A 10 13.02 20.16 -9.87
N PRO A 11 13.80 20.13 -10.99
CA PRO A 11 13.73 19.01 -11.95
C PRO A 11 14.15 17.68 -11.34
N LEU A 12 15.07 17.69 -10.35
CA LEU A 12 15.45 16.49 -9.60
C LEU A 12 14.29 15.98 -8.75
N PHE A 13 13.54 16.89 -8.10
CA PHE A 13 12.35 16.51 -7.33
C PHE A 13 11.23 15.97 -8.23
N VAL A 14 11.05 16.51 -9.42
CA VAL A 14 10.10 15.96 -10.40
C VAL A 14 10.47 14.53 -10.78
N LYS A 15 11.74 14.28 -11.12
CA LYS A 15 12.23 12.93 -11.45
C LYS A 15 12.10 11.96 -10.28
N ALA A 16 12.47 12.39 -9.08
CA ALA A 16 12.33 11.60 -7.86
C ALA A 16 10.85 11.33 -7.52
N GLY A 17 9.98 12.31 -7.75
CA GLY A 17 8.53 12.17 -7.57
C GLY A 17 7.92 11.12 -8.50
N VAL A 18 8.34 11.08 -9.77
CA VAL A 18 7.92 10.02 -10.71
C VAL A 18 8.35 8.65 -10.19
N LEU A 19 9.60 8.48 -9.77
CA LEU A 19 10.09 7.23 -9.21
C LEU A 19 9.30 6.83 -7.95
N THR A 20 9.01 7.78 -7.06
CA THR A 20 8.20 7.56 -5.86
C THR A 20 6.79 7.08 -6.20
N ILE A 21 6.16 7.67 -7.23
CA ILE A 21 4.84 7.26 -7.72
C ILE A 21 4.89 5.85 -8.34
N GLU A 22 5.89 5.53 -9.12
CA GLU A 22 6.06 4.20 -9.73
C GLU A 22 6.19 3.11 -8.68
N ILE A 23 7.03 3.32 -7.66
CA ILE A 23 7.21 2.39 -6.54
C ILE A 23 5.90 2.24 -5.76
N ALA A 24 5.25 3.35 -5.42
CA ALA A 24 3.97 3.34 -4.70
C ALA A 24 2.89 2.60 -5.49
N PHE A 25 2.74 2.91 -6.77
CA PHE A 25 1.73 2.29 -7.63
C PHE A 25 1.91 0.77 -7.71
N LEU A 26 3.11 0.30 -8.01
CA LEU A 26 3.39 -1.14 -8.07
C LEU A 26 3.23 -1.80 -6.71
N GLY A 27 3.75 -1.18 -5.65
CA GLY A 27 3.61 -1.67 -4.28
C GLY A 27 2.13 -1.81 -3.87
N ILE A 28 1.29 -0.82 -4.17
CA ILE A 28 -0.15 -0.84 -3.87
C ILE A 28 -0.87 -1.91 -4.71
N VAL A 29 -0.60 -2.00 -6.02
CA VAL A 29 -1.21 -3.02 -6.89
C VAL A 29 -0.91 -4.43 -6.38
N PHE A 30 0.36 -4.74 -6.12
CA PHE A 30 0.72 -6.05 -5.58
C PHE A 30 0.17 -6.27 -4.17
N SER A 31 0.09 -5.25 -3.32
CA SER A 31 -0.56 -5.34 -2.01
C SER A 31 -2.03 -5.74 -2.11
N ILE A 32 -2.77 -5.15 -3.04
CA ILE A 32 -4.17 -5.51 -3.29
C ILE A 32 -4.27 -6.97 -3.77
N LEU A 33 -3.43 -7.39 -4.70
CA LEU A 33 -3.42 -8.75 -5.22
C LEU A 33 -3.11 -9.78 -4.12
N ILE A 34 -2.11 -9.52 -3.28
CA ILE A 34 -1.77 -10.35 -2.12
C ILE A 34 -2.93 -10.39 -1.13
N GLY A 35 -3.53 -9.25 -0.82
CA GLY A 35 -4.69 -9.17 0.08
C GLY A 35 -5.88 -9.98 -0.42
N ILE A 36 -6.21 -9.89 -1.71
CA ILE A 36 -7.27 -10.69 -2.34
C ILE A 36 -6.94 -12.19 -2.26
N PHE A 37 -5.69 -12.56 -2.54
CA PHE A 37 -5.24 -13.95 -2.44
C PHE A 37 -5.41 -14.49 -1.00
N CYS A 38 -4.94 -13.75 0.00
CA CYS A 38 -5.09 -14.11 1.40
C CYS A 38 -6.56 -14.29 1.80
N MET A 39 -7.41 -13.35 1.36
CA MET A 39 -8.85 -13.43 1.62
C MET A 39 -9.49 -14.64 0.92
N ALA A 40 -9.13 -14.94 -0.33
CA ALA A 40 -9.62 -16.11 -1.02
C ALA A 40 -9.25 -17.42 -0.31
N VAL A 41 -8.02 -17.56 0.16
CA VAL A 41 -7.55 -18.72 0.95
C VAL A 41 -8.43 -18.90 2.20
N LYS A 42 -8.74 -17.83 2.92
CA LYS A 42 -9.60 -17.87 4.11
C LYS A 42 -11.07 -18.18 3.78
N PHE A 43 -11.58 -17.57 2.71
CA PHE A 43 -12.96 -17.80 2.26
C PHE A 43 -13.22 -19.27 1.87
N TYR A 44 -12.30 -19.88 1.13
CA TYR A 44 -12.42 -21.30 0.74
C TYR A 44 -11.98 -22.26 1.85
N LYS A 45 -11.60 -21.76 3.04
CA LYS A 45 -11.21 -22.55 4.22
C LYS A 45 -10.10 -23.58 3.93
N LEU A 46 -9.09 -23.17 3.16
CA LEU A 46 -7.93 -24.00 2.84
C LEU A 46 -7.01 -24.10 4.08
N LYS A 47 -7.24 -25.11 4.92
CA LYS A 47 -6.68 -25.22 6.29
C LYS A 47 -5.18 -24.98 6.39
N PHE A 48 -4.38 -25.60 5.50
CA PHE A 48 -2.92 -25.45 5.52
C PHE A 48 -2.49 -24.03 5.08
N LEU A 49 -3.02 -23.55 3.95
CA LEU A 49 -2.72 -22.21 3.45
C LEU A 49 -3.21 -21.11 4.41
N SER A 50 -4.33 -21.32 5.08
CA SER A 50 -4.84 -20.34 6.07
C SER A 50 -3.85 -20.12 7.20
N LYS A 51 -3.19 -21.17 7.70
CA LYS A 51 -2.15 -21.03 8.73
C LYS A 51 -0.92 -20.27 8.22
N LEU A 52 -0.52 -20.49 6.96
CA LEU A 52 0.58 -19.76 6.32
C LEU A 52 0.22 -18.27 6.15
N VAL A 53 -1.02 -17.99 5.73
CA VAL A 53 -1.53 -16.61 5.62
C VAL A 53 -1.54 -15.93 7.00
N ASP A 54 -1.99 -16.62 8.06
CA ASP A 54 -1.98 -16.07 9.42
C ASP A 54 -0.55 -15.74 9.87
N CYS A 55 0.38 -16.66 9.67
CA CYS A 55 1.80 -16.45 9.97
C CYS A 55 2.39 -15.27 9.18
N TYR A 56 2.08 -15.16 7.88
CA TYR A 56 2.49 -14.05 7.02
C TYR A 56 1.96 -12.71 7.54
N VAL A 57 0.65 -12.63 7.83
CA VAL A 57 0.01 -11.39 8.29
C VAL A 57 0.61 -10.94 9.62
N GLU A 58 0.79 -11.86 10.58
CA GLU A 58 1.40 -11.56 11.88
C GLU A 58 2.86 -11.11 11.71
N LEU A 59 3.67 -11.81 10.92
CA LEU A 59 5.07 -11.45 10.67
C LEU A 59 5.18 -10.07 10.02
N SER A 60 4.40 -9.85 8.97
CA SER A 60 4.45 -8.62 8.18
C SER A 60 4.04 -7.39 8.99
N ARG A 61 2.94 -7.47 9.74
CA ARG A 61 2.41 -6.34 10.51
C ARG A 61 3.22 -6.01 11.76
N ASN A 62 3.90 -6.99 12.34
CA ASN A 62 4.72 -6.81 13.52
C ASN A 62 6.20 -6.51 13.22
N THR A 63 6.55 -6.37 11.93
CA THR A 63 7.90 -5.99 11.51
C THR A 63 7.87 -4.65 10.76
N PRO A 64 8.63 -3.62 11.20
CA PRO A 64 8.70 -2.35 10.49
C PRO A 64 9.19 -2.49 9.05
N LEU A 65 8.63 -1.71 8.10
CA LEU A 65 9.07 -1.72 6.70
C LEU A 65 10.58 -1.49 6.56
N LEU A 66 11.12 -0.59 7.37
CA LEU A 66 12.55 -0.31 7.39
C LEU A 66 13.39 -1.59 7.58
N ILE A 67 13.01 -2.44 8.52
CA ILE A 67 13.70 -3.69 8.82
C ILE A 67 13.53 -4.69 7.66
N GLN A 68 12.34 -4.76 7.08
CA GLN A 68 12.08 -5.59 5.89
C GLN A 68 12.98 -5.17 4.72
N LEU A 69 13.09 -3.86 4.46
CA LEU A 69 13.98 -3.33 3.41
C LEU A 69 15.45 -3.61 3.67
N PHE A 70 15.92 -3.46 4.92
CA PHE A 70 17.28 -3.84 5.29
C PHE A 70 17.58 -5.31 5.02
N PHE A 71 16.64 -6.19 5.37
CA PHE A 71 16.80 -7.61 5.09
C PHE A 71 16.84 -7.89 3.59
N LEU A 72 15.93 -7.31 2.80
CA LEU A 72 15.88 -7.51 1.36
C LEU A 72 17.13 -6.99 0.66
N TYR A 73 17.60 -5.79 1.01
CA TYR A 73 18.67 -5.12 0.28
C TYR A 73 20.08 -5.51 0.76
N TYR A 74 20.27 -5.69 2.08
CA TYR A 74 21.58 -6.02 2.66
C TYR A 74 21.70 -7.47 3.15
N GLY A 75 20.58 -8.09 3.53
CA GLY A 75 20.58 -9.45 4.09
C GLY A 75 20.57 -10.53 3.01
N LEU A 76 19.64 -10.45 2.04
CA LEU A 76 19.50 -11.46 0.99
C LEU A 76 20.76 -11.65 0.11
N PRO A 77 21.52 -10.61 -0.24
CA PRO A 77 22.76 -10.79 -0.98
C PRO A 77 23.77 -11.69 -0.28
N LYS A 78 23.80 -11.70 1.06
CA LYS A 78 24.67 -12.60 1.84
C LYS A 78 24.24 -14.08 1.72
N LEU A 79 23.01 -14.33 1.32
CA LEU A 79 22.46 -15.66 1.04
C LEU A 79 22.50 -16.01 -0.47
N GLY A 80 23.19 -15.20 -1.27
CA GLY A 80 23.35 -15.40 -2.72
C GLY A 80 22.21 -14.86 -3.59
N VAL A 81 21.23 -14.13 -3.01
CA VAL A 81 20.10 -13.54 -3.75
C VAL A 81 20.25 -12.02 -3.76
N SER A 82 20.61 -11.43 -4.89
CA SER A 82 20.71 -9.98 -5.06
C SER A 82 19.48 -9.43 -5.82
N MET A 83 18.91 -8.34 -5.31
CA MET A 83 17.81 -7.63 -5.93
C MET A 83 18.20 -6.16 -6.13
N SER A 84 17.64 -5.53 -7.17
CA SER A 84 17.81 -4.08 -7.33
C SER A 84 17.08 -3.33 -6.20
N GLY A 85 17.53 -2.11 -5.87
CA GLY A 85 16.84 -1.27 -4.89
C GLY A 85 15.36 -1.08 -5.21
N PHE A 86 15.02 -0.91 -6.49
CA PHE A 86 13.64 -0.81 -6.97
C PHE A 86 12.83 -2.07 -6.65
N ALA A 87 13.38 -3.24 -6.94
CA ALA A 87 12.72 -4.51 -6.65
C ALA A 87 12.54 -4.72 -5.13
N CYS A 88 13.55 -4.35 -4.32
CA CYS A 88 13.45 -4.38 -2.85
C CYS A 88 12.34 -3.46 -2.33
N ALA A 89 12.27 -2.23 -2.86
CA ALA A 89 11.26 -1.25 -2.49
C ALA A 89 9.84 -1.75 -2.79
N VAL A 90 9.60 -2.20 -4.02
CA VAL A 90 8.30 -2.75 -4.44
C VAL A 90 7.96 -4.01 -3.64
N ALA A 91 8.91 -4.93 -3.44
CA ALA A 91 8.69 -6.16 -2.68
C ALA A 91 8.36 -5.88 -1.20
N GLY A 92 9.10 -4.98 -0.54
CA GLY A 92 8.85 -4.59 0.85
C GLY A 92 7.49 -3.94 1.03
N LEU A 93 7.15 -2.94 0.18
CA LEU A 93 5.83 -2.31 0.20
C LEU A 93 4.71 -3.30 -0.07
N SER A 94 4.90 -4.23 -1.02
CA SER A 94 3.91 -5.25 -1.36
C SER A 94 3.72 -6.25 -0.23
N PHE A 95 4.80 -6.66 0.43
CA PHE A 95 4.76 -7.57 1.56
C PHE A 95 4.04 -6.94 2.75
N LEU A 96 4.39 -5.72 3.12
CA LEU A 96 3.73 -4.98 4.20
C LEU A 96 2.27 -4.68 3.83
N GLY A 97 2.05 -4.06 2.68
CA GLY A 97 0.72 -3.62 2.24
C GLY A 97 -0.25 -4.77 2.03
N GLY A 98 0.23 -5.92 1.53
CA GLY A 98 -0.59 -7.11 1.33
C GLY A 98 -1.23 -7.62 2.61
N SER A 99 -0.51 -7.56 3.73
CA SER A 99 -1.05 -7.93 5.04
C SER A 99 -2.13 -6.97 5.53
N TYR A 100 -1.95 -5.66 5.34
CA TYR A 100 -2.97 -4.65 5.66
C TYR A 100 -4.19 -4.74 4.76
N MET A 101 -4.00 -4.98 3.45
CA MET A 101 -5.12 -5.20 2.51
C MET A 101 -5.89 -6.47 2.84
N SER A 102 -5.21 -7.56 3.24
CA SER A 102 -5.84 -8.80 3.70
C SER A 102 -6.80 -8.54 4.87
N GLU A 103 -6.39 -7.74 5.86
CA GLU A 103 -7.21 -7.37 7.00
C GLU A 103 -8.39 -6.46 6.60
N SER A 104 -8.16 -5.53 5.67
CA SER A 104 -9.24 -4.69 5.15
C SER A 104 -10.32 -5.52 4.45
N PHE A 105 -9.93 -6.47 3.64
CA PHE A 105 -10.87 -7.39 3.00
C PHE A 105 -11.56 -8.29 4.02
N ARG A 106 -10.85 -8.80 5.02
CA ARG A 106 -11.44 -9.61 6.10
C ARG A 106 -12.54 -8.85 6.83
N LEU A 107 -12.27 -7.61 7.24
CA LEU A 107 -13.26 -6.74 7.90
C LEU A 107 -14.51 -6.55 7.03
N GLY A 108 -14.34 -6.35 5.72
CA GLY A 108 -15.45 -6.24 4.78
C GLY A 108 -16.30 -7.50 4.71
N PHE A 109 -15.67 -8.66 4.64
CA PHE A 109 -16.37 -9.95 4.59
C PHE A 109 -17.10 -10.29 5.88
N GLU A 110 -16.50 -10.03 7.04
CA GLU A 110 -17.10 -10.28 8.35
C GLU A 110 -18.30 -9.36 8.64
N ALA A 111 -18.36 -8.19 8.00
CA ALA A 111 -19.48 -7.26 8.15
C ALA A 111 -20.77 -7.72 7.44
N VAL A 112 -20.69 -8.72 6.55
CA VAL A 112 -21.86 -9.25 5.85
C VAL A 112 -22.71 -10.08 6.83
N ARG A 113 -23.96 -9.67 7.01
CA ARG A 113 -24.87 -10.33 7.97
C ARG A 113 -25.13 -11.78 7.60
N ARG A 114 -25.06 -12.66 8.59
CA ARG A 114 -25.29 -14.09 8.42
C ARG A 114 -26.69 -14.40 7.83
N SER A 115 -27.71 -13.62 8.23
CA SER A 115 -29.05 -13.74 7.67
C SER A 115 -29.13 -13.54 6.14
N GLN A 116 -28.29 -12.68 5.57
CA GLN A 116 -28.23 -12.48 4.12
C GLN A 116 -27.57 -13.65 3.39
N ILE A 117 -26.57 -14.26 4.04
CA ILE A 117 -25.94 -15.50 3.53
C ILE A 117 -26.97 -16.63 3.55
N GLU A 118 -27.70 -16.79 4.67
CA GLU A 118 -28.74 -17.82 4.83
C GLU A 118 -29.90 -17.60 3.84
N ALA A 119 -30.36 -16.36 3.63
CA ALA A 119 -31.37 -16.04 2.62
C ALA A 119 -30.92 -16.41 1.20
N GLY A 120 -29.66 -16.13 0.85
CA GLY A 120 -29.10 -16.54 -0.45
C GLY A 120 -29.04 -18.07 -0.60
N LEU A 121 -28.70 -18.78 0.44
CA LEU A 121 -28.73 -20.26 0.44
C LEU A 121 -30.15 -20.83 0.31
N SER A 122 -31.14 -20.16 0.91
CA SER A 122 -32.56 -20.58 0.86
C SER A 122 -33.14 -20.52 -0.56
N ILE A 123 -32.61 -19.64 -1.41
CA ILE A 123 -32.97 -19.58 -2.84
C ILE A 123 -31.98 -20.38 -3.72
N ALA A 124 -31.26 -21.35 -3.12
CA ALA A 124 -30.34 -22.26 -3.77
C ALA A 124 -29.18 -21.62 -4.53
N LEU A 125 -28.70 -20.44 -4.11
CA LEU A 125 -27.48 -19.86 -4.68
C LEU A 125 -26.24 -20.74 -4.38
N SER A 126 -25.46 -21.01 -5.42
CA SER A 126 -24.16 -21.67 -5.26
C SER A 126 -23.17 -20.75 -4.49
N LYS A 127 -22.11 -21.30 -3.92
CA LYS A 127 -21.08 -20.53 -3.21
C LYS A 127 -20.51 -19.36 -4.04
N ASN A 128 -20.27 -19.58 -5.33
CA ASN A 128 -19.74 -18.54 -6.22
C ASN A 128 -20.79 -17.46 -6.52
N GLN A 129 -22.06 -17.83 -6.67
CA GLN A 129 -23.16 -16.87 -6.85
C GLN A 129 -23.38 -16.07 -5.57
N LEU A 130 -23.37 -16.71 -4.41
CA LEU A 130 -23.46 -16.06 -3.12
C LEU A 130 -22.32 -15.07 -2.92
N LEU A 131 -21.08 -15.47 -3.23
CA LEU A 131 -19.92 -14.58 -3.19
C LEU A 131 -20.11 -13.37 -4.11
N ARG A 132 -20.46 -13.60 -5.38
CA ARG A 132 -20.52 -12.54 -6.40
C ARG A 132 -21.68 -11.58 -6.21
N TYR A 133 -22.86 -12.08 -5.86
CA TYR A 133 -24.09 -11.28 -5.86
C TYR A 133 -24.49 -10.76 -4.47
N VAL A 134 -24.06 -11.41 -3.40
CA VAL A 134 -24.45 -11.04 -2.03
C VAL A 134 -23.26 -10.50 -1.23
N ILE A 135 -22.15 -11.27 -1.18
CA ILE A 135 -21.05 -10.96 -0.26
C ILE A 135 -20.16 -9.85 -0.82
N LEU A 136 -19.61 -10.00 -2.02
CA LEU A 136 -18.63 -9.04 -2.58
C LEU A 136 -19.14 -7.60 -2.65
N PRO A 137 -20.38 -7.30 -3.12
CA PRO A 137 -20.84 -5.92 -3.21
C PRO A 137 -20.90 -5.23 -1.83
N GLN A 138 -21.31 -5.99 -0.81
CA GLN A 138 -21.42 -5.48 0.56
C GLN A 138 -20.05 -5.40 1.23
N ALA A 139 -19.26 -6.46 1.13
CA ALA A 139 -17.91 -6.54 1.70
C ALA A 139 -17.02 -5.41 1.15
N PHE A 140 -17.05 -5.17 -0.16
CA PHE A 140 -16.27 -4.10 -0.79
C PHE A 140 -16.62 -2.72 -0.25
N SER A 141 -17.92 -2.41 -0.15
CA SER A 141 -18.37 -1.12 0.40
C SER A 141 -17.93 -0.89 1.84
N VAL A 142 -17.83 -1.96 2.66
CA VAL A 142 -17.35 -1.86 4.05
C VAL A 142 -15.82 -1.77 4.11
N ALA A 143 -15.12 -2.53 3.26
CA ALA A 143 -13.67 -2.56 3.22
C ALA A 143 -13.08 -1.26 2.65
N LEU A 144 -13.81 -0.54 1.78
CA LEU A 144 -13.31 0.59 1.01
C LEU A 144 -12.63 1.68 1.85
N PRO A 145 -13.18 2.16 2.99
CA PRO A 145 -12.50 3.15 3.82
C PRO A 145 -11.15 2.65 4.37
N SER A 146 -11.09 1.39 4.77
CA SER A 146 -9.84 0.77 5.25
C SER A 146 -8.82 0.59 4.12
N ILE A 147 -9.27 0.19 2.92
CA ILE A 147 -8.42 0.10 1.73
C ILE A 147 -7.86 1.47 1.37
N SER A 148 -8.70 2.53 1.35
CA SER A 148 -8.27 3.89 1.07
C SER A 148 -7.23 4.39 2.08
N ALA A 149 -7.46 4.14 3.37
CA ALA A 149 -6.50 4.49 4.42
C ALA A 149 -5.15 3.79 4.21
N ASN A 150 -5.16 2.51 3.84
CA ASN A 150 -3.95 1.74 3.57
C ASN A 150 -3.24 2.19 2.29
N VAL A 151 -3.96 2.63 1.25
CA VAL A 151 -3.35 3.23 0.05
C VAL A 151 -2.57 4.50 0.42
N ILE A 152 -3.19 5.40 1.21
CA ILE A 152 -2.54 6.63 1.68
C ILE A 152 -1.36 6.29 2.61
N PHE A 153 -1.50 5.30 3.48
CA PHE A 153 -0.42 4.80 4.34
C PHE A 153 0.77 4.34 3.51
N LEU A 154 0.57 3.47 2.51
CA LEU A 154 1.64 2.95 1.66
C LEU A 154 2.32 4.04 0.82
N LEU A 155 1.57 5.06 0.36
CA LEU A 155 2.15 6.24 -0.28
C LEU A 155 3.12 6.98 0.64
N LYS A 156 2.80 7.10 1.94
CA LYS A 156 3.70 7.73 2.93
C LYS A 156 4.89 6.84 3.26
N GLU A 157 4.70 5.52 3.29
CA GLU A 157 5.77 4.55 3.56
C GLU A 157 6.85 4.53 2.47
N THR A 158 6.58 5.06 1.27
CA THR A 158 7.65 5.25 0.27
C THR A 158 8.78 6.15 0.77
N SER A 159 8.55 7.01 1.76
CA SER A 159 9.58 7.87 2.35
C SER A 159 10.75 7.10 2.97
N ILE A 160 10.56 5.83 3.33
CA ILE A 160 11.59 4.97 3.92
C ILE A 160 12.48 4.32 2.85
N VAL A 161 12.02 4.32 1.59
CA VAL A 161 12.70 3.62 0.48
C VAL A 161 14.08 4.20 0.16
N SER A 162 14.35 5.45 0.52
CA SER A 162 15.67 6.09 0.39
C SER A 162 16.83 5.26 0.93
N ILE A 163 16.54 4.28 1.82
CA ILE A 163 17.55 3.43 2.46
C ILE A 163 18.14 2.34 1.54
N VAL A 164 17.43 2.01 0.46
CA VAL A 164 17.87 1.02 -0.54
C VAL A 164 18.55 1.68 -1.76
N ALA A 165 19.21 2.81 -1.53
CA ALA A 165 19.99 3.58 -2.51
C ALA A 165 19.18 3.98 -3.77
N LEU A 166 17.90 4.27 -3.61
CA LEU A 166 17.05 4.83 -4.65
C LEU A 166 16.96 6.34 -4.52
N ALA A 167 17.08 7.05 -5.65
CA ALA A 167 16.97 8.49 -5.70
C ALA A 167 15.49 8.94 -5.68
N ASP A 168 14.75 8.52 -4.64
CA ASP A 168 13.39 8.96 -4.33
C ASP A 168 13.39 10.40 -3.76
N LEU A 169 12.22 10.92 -3.43
CA LEU A 169 12.07 12.28 -2.91
C LEU A 169 12.88 12.53 -1.64
N VAL A 170 12.90 11.56 -0.71
CA VAL A 170 13.63 11.71 0.55
C VAL A 170 15.14 11.61 0.33
N TYR A 171 15.57 10.73 -0.56
CA TYR A 171 16.98 10.60 -0.91
C TYR A 171 17.51 11.91 -1.50
N VAL A 172 16.81 12.49 -2.49
CA VAL A 172 17.20 13.74 -3.14
C VAL A 172 17.24 14.88 -2.13
N ALA A 173 16.25 15.00 -1.24
CA ALA A 173 16.26 16.03 -0.20
C ALA A 173 17.47 15.89 0.73
N LYS A 174 17.76 14.66 1.21
CA LYS A 174 18.92 14.39 2.10
C LYS A 174 20.24 14.69 1.40
N ASP A 175 20.37 14.32 0.13
CA ASP A 175 21.56 14.54 -0.68
C ASP A 175 21.83 16.06 -0.85
N LEU A 176 20.80 16.84 -1.19
CA LEU A 176 20.93 18.29 -1.31
C LEU A 176 21.24 18.98 0.03
N ILE A 177 20.66 18.51 1.13
CA ILE A 177 21.02 19.01 2.48
C ILE A 177 22.49 18.73 2.76
N GLY A 178 22.95 17.51 2.48
CA GLY A 178 24.34 17.12 2.73
C GLY A 178 25.36 17.86 1.87
N LEU A 179 25.03 18.14 0.59
CA LEU A 179 25.96 18.78 -0.35
C LEU A 179 25.97 20.31 -0.26
N TYR A 180 24.82 20.93 -0.03
CA TYR A 180 24.66 22.38 -0.15
C TYR A 180 24.31 23.06 1.17
N TYR A 181 24.02 22.32 2.25
CA TYR A 181 23.60 22.86 3.55
C TYR A 181 22.32 23.72 3.47
N LYS A 182 21.48 23.50 2.43
CA LYS A 182 20.22 24.21 2.17
C LYS A 182 19.04 23.41 2.70
N THR A 183 18.95 23.31 4.03
CA THR A 183 17.94 22.48 4.71
C THR A 183 16.52 22.98 4.47
N ASP A 184 16.29 24.29 4.62
CA ASP A 184 14.94 24.87 4.53
C ASP A 184 14.36 24.71 3.13
N GLU A 185 15.15 24.95 2.07
CA GLU A 185 14.76 24.82 0.69
C GLU A 185 14.48 23.34 0.31
N ALA A 186 15.38 22.44 0.71
CA ALA A 186 15.23 21.02 0.43
C ALA A 186 14.01 20.42 1.14
N LEU A 187 13.78 20.76 2.41
CA LEU A 187 12.59 20.32 3.15
C LEU A 187 11.30 20.93 2.58
N PHE A 188 11.32 22.19 2.18
CA PHE A 188 10.19 22.83 1.52
C PHE A 188 9.81 22.08 0.23
N MET A 189 10.78 21.83 -0.65
CA MET A 189 10.55 21.06 -1.89
C MET A 189 10.03 19.64 -1.59
N LEU A 190 10.57 18.99 -0.56
CA LEU A 190 10.13 17.65 -0.15
C LEU A 190 8.66 17.64 0.28
N VAL A 191 8.29 18.58 1.17
CA VAL A 191 6.90 18.69 1.68
C VAL A 191 5.93 18.98 0.54
N ILE A 192 6.26 19.96 -0.31
CA ILE A 192 5.41 20.32 -1.46
C ILE A 192 5.26 19.14 -2.42
N SER A 193 6.34 18.42 -2.71
CA SER A 193 6.29 17.24 -3.59
C SER A 193 5.38 16.14 -3.05
N TYR A 194 5.47 15.81 -1.75
CA TYR A 194 4.56 14.86 -1.13
C TYR A 194 3.11 15.34 -1.10
N LEU A 195 2.86 16.63 -0.86
CA LEU A 195 1.51 17.20 -0.91
C LEU A 195 0.92 17.09 -2.32
N ILE A 196 1.69 17.40 -3.35
CA ILE A 196 1.25 17.29 -4.76
C ILE A 196 0.88 15.85 -5.12
N ILE A 197 1.58 14.86 -4.56
CA ILE A 197 1.31 13.43 -4.84
C ILE A 197 0.14 12.93 -4.00
N ILE A 198 0.17 13.15 -2.68
CA ILE A 198 -0.76 12.49 -1.74
C ILE A 198 -2.13 13.18 -1.72
N LEU A 199 -2.18 14.51 -1.80
CA LEU A 199 -3.43 15.25 -1.67
C LEU A 199 -4.46 14.89 -2.77
N PRO A 200 -4.11 14.86 -4.07
CA PRO A 200 -5.06 14.45 -5.11
C PRO A 200 -5.55 13.01 -4.93
N VAL A 201 -4.67 12.09 -4.56
CA VAL A 201 -5.04 10.69 -4.31
C VAL A 201 -6.00 10.59 -3.12
N SER A 202 -5.72 11.31 -2.03
CA SER A 202 -6.58 11.35 -0.84
C SER A 202 -7.97 11.90 -1.14
N LEU A 203 -8.05 12.99 -1.91
CA LEU A 203 -9.33 13.58 -2.34
C LEU A 203 -10.12 12.64 -3.25
N ALA A 204 -9.46 12.00 -4.21
CA ALA A 204 -10.09 11.03 -5.10
C ALA A 204 -10.65 9.83 -4.32
N LEU A 205 -9.88 9.26 -3.38
CA LEU A 205 -10.33 8.15 -2.53
C LEU A 205 -11.51 8.57 -1.65
N SER A 206 -11.46 9.75 -1.03
CA SER A 206 -12.57 10.29 -0.23
C SER A 206 -13.86 10.47 -1.05
N TYR A 207 -13.74 10.87 -2.31
CA TYR A 207 -14.88 10.96 -3.22
C TYR A 207 -15.48 9.59 -3.52
N VAL A 208 -14.64 8.59 -3.82
CA VAL A 208 -15.08 7.20 -4.07
C VAL A 208 -15.77 6.61 -2.85
N GLU A 209 -15.23 6.83 -1.65
CA GLU A 209 -15.86 6.39 -0.40
C GLU A 209 -17.24 7.00 -0.17
N LYS A 210 -17.37 8.31 -0.37
CA LYS A 210 -18.67 9.00 -0.24
C LYS A 210 -19.70 8.40 -1.19
N ARG A 211 -19.31 8.17 -2.44
CA ARG A 211 -20.20 7.58 -3.47
C ARG A 211 -20.61 6.14 -3.10
N ALA A 212 -19.67 5.34 -2.60
CA ALA A 212 -19.97 3.96 -2.18
C ALA A 212 -20.90 3.90 -0.97
N ARG A 213 -20.85 4.87 -0.06
CA ARG A 213 -21.81 4.97 1.07
C ARG A 213 -23.22 5.28 0.60
N HIS A 214 -23.39 6.23 -0.33
CA HIS A 214 -24.72 6.59 -0.85
C HIS A 214 -25.39 5.45 -1.66
N ALA A 215 -24.60 4.58 -2.26
CA ALA A 215 -25.14 3.39 -2.94
C ALA A 215 -25.69 2.32 -1.97
N ARG A 216 -25.56 2.52 -0.66
CA ARG A 216 -26.02 1.62 0.42
C ARG A 216 -27.31 2.08 1.11
N SER A 217 -27.58 3.38 1.06
CA SER A 217 -28.84 3.97 1.57
C SER A 217 -29.97 3.82 0.56
#